data_ca9f3879a34d9db60207f05391b513b2
#
_entry.id   ca9f3879a34d9db60207f05391b513b2
#
_cell.length_a   1.000
_cell.length_b   1.000
_cell.length_c   1.000
_cell.angle_alpha   90.00
_cell.angle_beta   90.00
_cell.angle_gamma   90.00
#
_symmetry.space_group_name_H-M   'P 1'
#
loop_
_entity.id
_entity.type
_entity.pdbx_description
1 polymer ?
#
loop_
_entity_poly.entity_id
_entity_poly.type
_entity_poly.pdbx_seq_one_letter_code
_entity_poly.pdbx_strand_id
1 'polypeptide(L)'
;MRRARFLAAVALAALTVGGLSACQVLDHKTFQDDATVSQKVTSIHLDSGNGGVKVRTSADAATISVHRKVNYSGAKPTGTSFHVDQGVLTLAGCGHSCGVDYDVTVPAALPVTGGTSNGGLMLNGVGAVDVHTSNGEIAVTGATGAVKLRTSNGEVTVKNAKGGVDAQTSNGGVTIQAATPQDVRAHTSSGDLTVTMPPAGYRISADNTNGDKKVAFKDDPAGRYRLDLSTTNGALTVRSAG
;
A
#
# COMPACT_ATOMS: atom_id res chain seq x y z
N MET A 1 11.83 86.09 -42.53
CA MET A 1 10.49 85.86 -41.86
C MET A 1 9.99 84.49 -42.23
N ARG A 2 10.28 83.49 -41.42
CA ARG A 2 9.80 82.10 -41.64
C ARG A 2 9.14 81.62 -40.38
N ARG A 3 7.84 81.33 -40.46
CA ARG A 3 7.02 80.80 -39.39
C ARG A 3 7.29 79.29 -39.24
N ALA A 4 7.77 78.87 -38.08
CA ALA A 4 7.88 77.45 -37.72
C ALA A 4 6.51 76.98 -37.12
N ARG A 5 5.95 75.94 -37.70
CA ARG A 5 4.77 75.24 -37.18
C ARG A 5 5.24 74.13 -36.28
N PHE A 6 4.88 74.20 -35.01
CA PHE A 6 5.03 73.07 -34.06
C PHE A 6 3.82 72.13 -34.21
N LEU A 7 4.10 70.90 -34.56
CA LEU A 7 3.15 69.80 -34.50
C LEU A 7 3.32 69.13 -33.11
N ALA A 8 2.27 69.19 -32.30
CA ALA A 8 2.19 68.48 -31.04
C ALA A 8 1.81 67.01 -31.33
N ALA A 9 2.66 66.09 -31.04
CA ALA A 9 2.36 64.67 -31.05
C ALA A 9 1.81 64.25 -29.69
N VAL A 10 0.56 63.82 -29.67
CA VAL A 10 -0.10 63.23 -28.51
C VAL A 10 0.29 61.74 -28.47
N ALA A 11 1.11 61.36 -27.50
CA ALA A 11 1.41 59.94 -27.24
C ALA A 11 0.32 59.36 -26.31
N LEU A 12 -0.50 58.47 -26.85
CA LEU A 12 -1.42 57.64 -26.04
C LEU A 12 -0.59 56.55 -25.40
N ALA A 13 -0.41 56.61 -24.08
CA ALA A 13 0.11 55.52 -23.28
C ALA A 13 -1.01 54.52 -22.99
N ALA A 14 -1.01 53.39 -23.67
CA ALA A 14 -1.86 52.26 -23.34
C ALA A 14 -1.28 51.54 -22.13
N LEU A 15 -1.90 51.69 -20.96
CA LEU A 15 -1.63 50.82 -19.79
C LEU A 15 -2.23 49.44 -20.06
N THR A 16 -1.39 48.50 -20.49
CA THR A 16 -1.73 47.08 -20.44
C THR A 16 -1.50 46.59 -18.99
N VAL A 17 -2.60 46.46 -18.25
CA VAL A 17 -2.59 45.70 -16.99
C VAL A 17 -2.46 44.25 -17.36
N GLY A 18 -1.22 43.77 -17.45
CA GLY A 18 -0.89 42.37 -17.54
C GLY A 18 -1.15 41.71 -16.20
N GLY A 19 -2.32 41.06 -16.06
CA GLY A 19 -2.60 40.17 -14.96
C GLY A 19 -1.59 39.01 -15.02
N LEU A 20 -0.62 39.03 -14.12
CA LEU A 20 0.24 37.88 -13.82
C LEU A 20 -0.61 36.83 -13.11
N SER A 21 -1.33 36.02 -13.88
CA SER A 21 -1.81 34.73 -13.41
C SER A 21 -0.57 33.84 -13.24
N ALA A 22 0.07 33.94 -12.07
CA ALA A 22 1.05 32.96 -11.64
C ALA A 22 0.29 31.66 -11.28
N CYS A 23 -0.17 30.93 -12.32
CA CYS A 23 -0.36 29.50 -12.17
C CYS A 23 1.04 28.94 -11.89
N GLN A 24 1.38 28.71 -10.62
CA GLN A 24 2.45 27.81 -10.26
C GLN A 24 2.04 26.43 -10.80
N VAL A 25 2.47 26.14 -12.02
CA VAL A 25 2.50 24.76 -12.51
C VAL A 25 3.46 24.05 -11.56
N LEU A 26 2.90 23.22 -10.67
CA LEU A 26 3.68 22.32 -9.84
C LEU A 26 4.50 21.47 -10.80
N ASP A 27 5.79 21.74 -10.90
CA ASP A 27 6.72 21.08 -11.79
C ASP A 27 6.99 19.66 -11.26
N HIS A 28 6.02 18.75 -11.52
CA HIS A 28 6.13 17.35 -11.17
C HIS A 28 7.01 16.65 -12.21
N LYS A 29 8.13 16.17 -11.76
CA LYS A 29 9.11 15.41 -12.56
C LYS A 29 9.09 13.95 -12.12
N THR A 30 9.42 13.09 -13.09
CA THR A 30 9.49 11.64 -12.84
C THR A 30 10.76 11.09 -13.49
N PHE A 31 11.41 10.16 -12.81
CA PHE A 31 12.40 9.29 -13.42
C PHE A 31 12.20 7.84 -12.94
N GLN A 32 12.77 6.92 -13.69
CA GLN A 32 12.75 5.49 -13.37
C GLN A 32 14.17 4.95 -13.47
N ASP A 33 14.47 3.97 -12.66
CA ASP A 33 15.71 3.19 -12.75
C ASP A 33 15.52 1.76 -12.25
N ASP A 34 16.43 0.91 -12.69
CA ASP A 34 16.47 -0.50 -12.34
C ASP A 34 17.80 -0.82 -11.65
N ALA A 35 17.74 -1.69 -10.67
CA ALA A 35 18.93 -2.17 -9.99
C ALA A 35 18.82 -3.67 -9.70
N THR A 36 19.96 -4.34 -9.69
CA THR A 36 20.09 -5.72 -9.24
C THR A 36 20.80 -5.74 -7.89
N VAL A 37 20.21 -6.45 -6.92
CA VAL A 37 20.81 -6.67 -5.61
C VAL A 37 21.48 -8.05 -5.61
N SER A 38 22.82 -8.05 -5.58
CA SER A 38 23.65 -9.27 -5.56
C SER A 38 23.97 -9.74 -4.14
N GLN A 39 23.79 -8.90 -3.13
CA GLN A 39 23.98 -9.26 -1.73
C GLN A 39 22.92 -10.26 -1.29
N LYS A 40 23.28 -11.13 -0.34
CA LYS A 40 22.32 -12.05 0.27
C LYS A 40 21.31 -11.25 1.10
N VAL A 41 20.02 -11.38 0.73
CA VAL A 41 18.90 -10.78 1.46
C VAL A 41 18.09 -11.87 2.14
N THR A 42 17.71 -11.65 3.38
CA THR A 42 16.92 -12.57 4.22
C THR A 42 15.57 -12.01 4.61
N SER A 43 15.38 -10.68 4.48
CA SER A 43 14.12 -9.99 4.75
C SER A 43 14.04 -8.65 4.02
N ILE A 44 12.83 -8.12 3.88
CA ILE A 44 12.56 -6.81 3.30
C ILE A 44 11.94 -5.93 4.38
N HIS A 45 12.43 -4.70 4.49
CA HIS A 45 11.88 -3.68 5.36
C HIS A 45 11.38 -2.48 4.55
N LEU A 46 10.13 -2.11 4.78
CA LEU A 46 9.49 -0.97 4.13
C LEU A 46 9.56 0.25 5.06
N ASP A 47 10.19 1.32 4.58
CA ASP A 47 10.31 2.61 5.27
C ASP A 47 10.03 3.73 4.25
N SER A 48 8.94 3.58 3.49
CA SER A 48 8.54 4.51 2.45
C SER A 48 7.52 5.52 3.00
N GLY A 49 7.75 6.81 2.78
CA GLY A 49 6.78 7.84 3.14
C GLY A 49 5.62 7.91 2.14
N ASN A 50 5.95 8.14 0.87
CA ASN A 50 4.99 8.29 -0.22
C ASN A 50 5.35 7.37 -1.38
N GLY A 51 4.36 6.69 -1.92
CA GLY A 51 4.46 5.77 -3.02
C GLY A 51 4.09 4.34 -2.66
N GLY A 52 3.74 3.57 -3.66
CA GLY A 52 3.32 2.17 -3.51
C GLY A 52 4.51 1.21 -3.52
N VAL A 53 4.32 0.04 -2.92
CA VAL A 53 5.32 -1.04 -2.94
C VAL A 53 4.68 -2.31 -3.44
N LYS A 54 5.30 -2.89 -4.48
CA LYS A 54 4.99 -4.22 -4.99
C LYS A 54 6.17 -5.14 -4.72
N VAL A 55 5.93 -6.26 -4.06
CA VAL A 55 6.92 -7.33 -3.89
C VAL A 55 6.31 -8.62 -4.42
N ARG A 56 7.02 -9.28 -5.34
CA ARG A 56 6.61 -10.58 -5.85
C ARG A 56 7.76 -11.59 -5.79
N THR A 57 7.43 -12.80 -5.40
CA THR A 57 8.34 -13.93 -5.52
C THR A 57 8.21 -14.55 -6.90
N SER A 58 9.34 -14.83 -7.54
CA SER A 58 9.40 -15.57 -8.81
C SER A 58 10.49 -16.64 -8.71
N ALA A 59 10.10 -17.88 -8.99
CA ALA A 59 11.05 -19.00 -9.02
C ALA A 59 12.10 -18.88 -10.15
N ASP A 60 11.78 -18.10 -11.19
CA ASP A 60 12.67 -17.85 -12.32
C ASP A 60 13.69 -16.75 -12.05
N ALA A 61 13.55 -16.01 -10.96
CA ALA A 61 14.48 -14.96 -10.60
C ALA A 61 15.74 -15.54 -9.97
N ALA A 62 16.89 -15.32 -10.59
CA ALA A 62 18.18 -15.72 -10.02
C ALA A 62 18.70 -14.73 -8.96
N THR A 63 18.29 -13.47 -9.04
CA THR A 63 18.70 -12.35 -8.19
C THR A 63 17.52 -11.48 -7.85
N ILE A 64 17.70 -10.59 -6.88
CA ILE A 64 16.66 -9.59 -6.57
C ILE A 64 16.78 -8.44 -7.56
N SER A 65 15.67 -8.11 -8.21
CA SER A 65 15.54 -6.91 -9.03
C SER A 65 14.68 -5.87 -8.32
N VAL A 66 15.13 -4.62 -8.34
CA VAL A 66 14.41 -3.47 -7.80
C VAL A 66 14.20 -2.48 -8.93
N HIS A 67 12.96 -2.33 -9.37
CA HIS A 67 12.54 -1.23 -10.23
C HIS A 67 11.92 -0.14 -9.36
N ARG A 68 12.34 1.10 -9.55
CA ARG A 68 11.72 2.22 -8.85
C ARG A 68 11.32 3.34 -9.83
N LYS A 69 10.16 3.93 -9.53
CA LYS A 69 9.67 5.13 -10.18
C LYS A 69 9.61 6.24 -9.15
N VAL A 70 10.38 7.29 -9.36
CA VAL A 70 10.48 8.42 -8.44
C VAL A 70 9.75 9.63 -9.03
N ASN A 71 8.73 10.10 -8.31
CA ASN A 71 8.00 11.33 -8.61
C ASN A 71 8.47 12.42 -7.66
N TYR A 72 8.88 13.59 -8.15
CA TYR A 72 9.46 14.63 -7.32
C TYR A 72 9.15 16.03 -7.82
N SER A 73 9.30 17.02 -6.96
CA SER A 73 9.21 18.44 -7.27
C SER A 73 10.53 19.13 -6.89
N GLY A 74 10.96 20.10 -7.70
CA GLY A 74 12.22 20.82 -7.48
C GLY A 74 13.45 20.07 -7.97
N ALA A 75 14.49 19.95 -7.12
CA ALA A 75 15.74 19.28 -7.48
C ALA A 75 15.57 17.76 -7.54
N LYS A 76 16.18 17.13 -8.55
CA LYS A 76 16.16 15.67 -8.70
C LYS A 76 16.85 15.03 -7.48
N PRO A 77 16.19 14.09 -6.77
CA PRO A 77 16.82 13.34 -5.69
C PRO A 77 18.06 12.59 -6.19
N THR A 78 19.13 12.64 -5.41
CA THR A 78 20.40 11.97 -5.71
C THR A 78 20.52 10.67 -4.92
N GLY A 79 21.20 9.69 -5.48
CA GLY A 79 21.42 8.38 -4.85
C GLY A 79 20.24 7.41 -4.95
N THR A 80 20.44 6.25 -4.35
CA THR A 80 19.43 5.19 -4.25
C THR A 80 18.61 5.37 -2.98
N SER A 81 17.28 5.19 -3.08
CA SER A 81 16.39 5.19 -1.91
C SER A 81 16.23 3.79 -1.29
N PHE A 82 17.08 2.84 -1.63
CA PHE A 82 17.12 1.52 -1.00
C PHE A 82 18.57 1.11 -0.71
N HIS A 83 18.75 0.25 0.25
CA HIS A 83 20.06 -0.30 0.63
C HIS A 83 19.90 -1.67 1.27
N VAL A 84 20.99 -2.45 1.31
CA VAL A 84 21.05 -3.71 2.04
C VAL A 84 22.03 -3.56 3.19
N ASP A 85 21.54 -3.83 4.39
CA ASP A 85 22.38 -3.90 5.60
C ASP A 85 22.04 -5.15 6.39
N GLN A 86 23.05 -5.91 6.79
CA GLN A 86 22.93 -7.17 7.56
C GLN A 86 21.88 -8.16 7.00
N GLY A 87 21.74 -8.20 5.67
CA GLY A 87 20.77 -9.06 5.00
C GLY A 87 19.35 -8.52 4.96
N VAL A 88 19.09 -7.29 5.37
CA VAL A 88 17.82 -6.61 5.27
C VAL A 88 17.83 -5.67 4.06
N LEU A 89 16.96 -5.89 3.10
CA LEU A 89 16.72 -4.92 2.02
C LEU A 89 15.72 -3.88 2.51
N THR A 90 16.20 -2.67 2.79
CA THR A 90 15.35 -1.55 3.18
C THR A 90 14.92 -0.76 1.94
N LEU A 91 13.61 -0.59 1.75
CA LEU A 91 12.99 0.24 0.72
C LEU A 91 12.54 1.53 1.37
N ALA A 92 13.35 2.59 1.26
CA ALA A 92 13.12 3.86 1.93
C ALA A 92 12.48 4.91 1.01
N GLY A 93 11.99 5.99 1.60
CA GLY A 93 11.50 7.16 0.87
C GLY A 93 12.65 7.99 0.28
N CYS A 94 12.30 9.04 -0.43
CA CYS A 94 13.23 9.97 -1.05
C CYS A 94 13.17 11.40 -0.48
N GLY A 95 12.44 11.61 0.62
CA GLY A 95 12.30 12.90 1.30
C GLY A 95 10.92 13.55 1.14
N HIS A 96 10.81 14.82 1.57
CA HIS A 96 9.51 15.49 1.72
C HIS A 96 8.76 15.82 0.42
N SER A 97 9.48 16.10 -0.66
CA SER A 97 8.87 16.55 -1.92
C SER A 97 8.97 15.49 -3.00
N CYS A 98 9.03 14.22 -2.59
CA CYS A 98 9.05 13.12 -3.53
C CYS A 98 8.34 11.86 -3.01
N GLY A 99 7.95 11.01 -3.94
CA GLY A 99 7.41 9.68 -3.70
C GLY A 99 8.14 8.64 -4.54
N VAL A 100 8.29 7.44 -4.01
CA VAL A 100 8.93 6.31 -4.70
C VAL A 100 7.97 5.15 -4.78
N ASP A 101 7.62 4.77 -5.99
CA ASP A 101 6.96 3.50 -6.25
C ASP A 101 8.02 2.41 -6.50
N TYR A 102 7.94 1.32 -5.77
CA TYR A 102 8.82 0.17 -5.88
C TYR A 102 8.11 -1.02 -6.53
N ASP A 103 8.78 -1.71 -7.44
CA ASP A 103 8.42 -3.04 -7.93
C ASP A 103 9.64 -3.96 -7.76
N VAL A 104 9.55 -4.88 -6.79
CA VAL A 104 10.66 -5.74 -6.37
C VAL A 104 10.32 -7.18 -6.68
N THR A 105 11.21 -7.86 -7.42
CA THR A 105 11.12 -9.30 -7.65
C THR A 105 12.20 -10.02 -6.85
N VAL A 106 11.81 -11.03 -6.09
CA VAL A 106 12.70 -11.82 -5.23
C VAL A 106 12.67 -13.31 -5.62
N PRO A 107 13.80 -14.02 -5.48
CA PRO A 107 13.89 -15.45 -5.85
C PRO A 107 13.23 -16.39 -4.84
N ALA A 108 12.94 -15.91 -3.64
CA ALA A 108 12.39 -16.73 -2.56
C ALA A 108 11.36 -15.95 -1.74
N ALA A 109 10.51 -16.65 -1.00
CA ALA A 109 9.50 -16.08 -0.12
C ALA A 109 10.17 -15.44 1.12
N LEU A 110 10.55 -14.17 1.01
CA LEU A 110 11.17 -13.41 2.09
C LEU A 110 10.11 -12.80 3.02
N PRO A 111 10.37 -12.69 4.34
CA PRO A 111 9.55 -11.88 5.24
C PRO A 111 9.57 -10.41 4.83
N VAL A 112 8.41 -9.74 5.00
CA VAL A 112 8.24 -8.32 4.70
C VAL A 112 7.68 -7.61 5.92
N THR A 113 8.35 -6.55 6.36
CA THR A 113 7.96 -5.76 7.54
C THR A 113 7.98 -4.25 7.24
N GLY A 114 7.38 -3.45 8.12
CA GLY A 114 7.41 -1.98 8.00
C GLY A 114 6.19 -1.40 7.30
N GLY A 115 6.35 -0.31 6.57
CA GLY A 115 5.18 0.28 5.92
C GLY A 115 5.44 1.53 5.09
N THR A 116 4.33 2.16 4.71
CA THR A 116 4.31 3.45 4.01
C THR A 116 3.28 4.37 4.67
N SER A 117 3.38 5.67 4.45
CA SER A 117 2.33 6.59 4.89
C SER A 117 1.22 6.71 3.85
N ASN A 118 1.60 6.90 2.58
CA ASN A 118 0.64 7.09 1.48
C ASN A 118 1.06 6.23 0.29
N GLY A 119 0.35 5.14 0.10
CA GLY A 119 0.59 4.23 -1.00
C GLY A 119 0.04 2.83 -0.72
N GLY A 120 -0.28 2.12 -1.78
CA GLY A 120 -0.74 0.74 -1.69
C GLY A 120 0.42 -0.24 -1.52
N LEU A 121 0.17 -1.33 -0.84
CA LEU A 121 1.10 -2.45 -0.65
C LEU A 121 0.55 -3.69 -1.35
N MET A 122 1.29 -4.24 -2.30
CA MET A 122 0.94 -5.46 -3.02
C MET A 122 2.03 -6.52 -2.81
N LEU A 123 1.75 -7.54 -2.02
CA LEU A 123 2.72 -8.57 -1.66
C LEU A 123 2.26 -9.94 -2.19
N ASN A 124 3.07 -10.55 -3.04
CA ASN A 124 2.72 -11.80 -3.71
C ASN A 124 3.78 -12.88 -3.48
N GLY A 125 3.37 -14.03 -2.94
CA GLY A 125 4.24 -15.17 -2.68
C GLY A 125 5.31 -14.96 -1.62
N VAL A 126 5.16 -13.95 -0.75
CA VAL A 126 6.14 -13.60 0.29
C VAL A 126 6.08 -14.53 1.50
N GLY A 127 7.02 -14.40 2.42
CA GLY A 127 7.07 -15.10 3.69
C GLY A 127 6.03 -14.61 4.71
N ALA A 128 6.47 -14.40 5.94
CA ALA A 128 5.66 -13.72 6.93
C ALA A 128 5.53 -12.22 6.59
N VAL A 129 4.41 -11.61 6.98
CA VAL A 129 4.09 -10.21 6.69
C VAL A 129 3.68 -9.49 7.96
N ASP A 130 4.32 -8.36 8.29
CA ASP A 130 3.87 -7.40 9.29
C ASP A 130 4.01 -5.99 8.72
N VAL A 131 2.97 -5.50 8.05
CA VAL A 131 3.04 -4.23 7.31
C VAL A 131 1.85 -3.31 7.63
N HIS A 132 2.10 -2.01 7.43
CA HIS A 132 1.08 -0.99 7.62
C HIS A 132 1.14 0.12 6.57
N THR A 133 0.02 0.80 6.38
CA THR A 133 -0.06 2.08 5.68
C THR A 133 -1.05 2.99 6.39
N SER A 134 -0.93 4.31 6.24
CA SER A 134 -1.98 5.21 6.72
C SER A 134 -3.07 5.36 5.67
N ASN A 135 -2.68 5.51 4.39
CA ASN A 135 -3.62 5.72 3.29
C ASN A 135 -3.22 4.85 2.10
N GLY A 136 -3.95 3.78 1.89
CA GLY A 136 -3.72 2.87 0.78
C GLY A 136 -4.29 1.48 1.02
N GLU A 137 -4.51 0.78 -0.06
CA GLU A 137 -4.90 -0.61 -0.04
C GLU A 137 -3.71 -1.51 0.35
N ILE A 138 -4.00 -2.58 1.09
CA ILE A 138 -3.02 -3.65 1.32
C ILE A 138 -3.56 -4.95 0.73
N ALA A 139 -2.88 -5.46 -0.28
CA ALA A 139 -3.20 -6.72 -0.92
C ALA A 139 -2.07 -7.74 -0.72
N VAL A 140 -2.37 -8.87 -0.09
CA VAL A 140 -1.44 -9.97 0.15
C VAL A 140 -1.98 -11.25 -0.48
N THR A 141 -1.18 -11.89 -1.31
CA THR A 141 -1.56 -13.15 -1.97
C THR A 141 -0.47 -14.20 -1.76
N GLY A 142 -0.87 -15.39 -1.33
CA GLY A 142 0.03 -16.55 -1.25
C GLY A 142 1.13 -16.41 -0.20
N ALA A 143 0.92 -15.65 0.86
CA ALA A 143 1.88 -15.57 1.97
C ALA A 143 2.05 -16.94 2.64
N THR A 144 3.31 -17.32 2.90
CA THR A 144 3.65 -18.63 3.45
C THR A 144 3.74 -18.64 4.97
N GLY A 145 3.87 -17.47 5.61
CA GLY A 145 3.90 -17.28 7.06
C GLY A 145 2.68 -16.51 7.57
N ALA A 146 2.75 -16.10 8.84
CA ALA A 146 1.72 -15.27 9.47
C ALA A 146 1.61 -13.90 8.78
N VAL A 147 0.39 -13.36 8.73
CA VAL A 147 0.06 -12.10 8.05
C VAL A 147 -0.57 -11.15 9.04
N LYS A 148 0.06 -9.98 9.22
CA LYS A 148 -0.44 -8.90 10.08
C LYS A 148 -0.45 -7.61 9.29
N LEU A 149 -1.65 -7.04 9.11
CA LEU A 149 -1.89 -5.89 8.23
C LEU A 149 -2.65 -4.80 8.97
N ARG A 150 -2.23 -3.55 8.81
CA ARG A 150 -2.93 -2.39 9.34
C ARG A 150 -2.99 -1.26 8.32
N THR A 151 -4.17 -0.72 8.12
CA THR A 151 -4.34 0.55 7.41
C THR A 151 -5.34 1.43 8.16
N SER A 152 -5.24 2.75 8.00
CA SER A 152 -6.29 3.64 8.51
C SER A 152 -7.37 3.86 7.46
N ASN A 153 -6.96 4.06 6.20
CA ASN A 153 -7.86 4.33 5.09
C ASN A 153 -7.46 3.48 3.89
N GLY A 154 -8.18 2.43 3.65
CA GLY A 154 -7.95 1.52 2.53
C GLY A 154 -8.56 0.15 2.75
N GLU A 155 -8.73 -0.56 1.66
CA GLU A 155 -9.17 -1.94 1.68
C GLU A 155 -8.01 -2.87 2.07
N VAL A 156 -8.32 -3.93 2.79
CA VAL A 156 -7.39 -5.02 3.10
C VAL A 156 -7.87 -6.30 2.43
N THR A 157 -7.06 -6.83 1.54
CA THR A 157 -7.33 -8.08 0.83
C THR A 157 -6.25 -9.12 1.12
N VAL A 158 -6.63 -10.28 1.65
CA VAL A 158 -5.72 -11.43 1.85
C VAL A 158 -6.26 -12.63 1.10
N LYS A 159 -5.47 -13.19 0.20
CA LYS A 159 -5.82 -14.40 -0.55
C LYS A 159 -4.75 -15.48 -0.40
N ASN A 160 -5.22 -16.72 -0.22
CA ASN A 160 -4.36 -17.91 -0.20
C ASN A 160 -3.21 -17.85 0.84
N ALA A 161 -3.42 -17.19 1.99
CA ALA A 161 -2.48 -17.22 3.09
C ALA A 161 -2.46 -18.61 3.74
N LYS A 162 -1.27 -19.07 4.13
CA LYS A 162 -1.06 -20.37 4.79
C LYS A 162 -0.87 -20.27 6.30
N GLY A 163 -0.61 -19.07 6.82
CA GLY A 163 -0.45 -18.79 8.26
C GLY A 163 -1.59 -17.91 8.78
N GLY A 164 -1.72 -17.79 10.10
CA GLY A 164 -2.75 -16.97 10.74
C GLY A 164 -2.79 -15.54 10.21
N VAL A 165 -3.97 -14.92 10.17
CA VAL A 165 -4.20 -13.57 9.64
C VAL A 165 -4.72 -12.65 10.73
N ASP A 166 -4.06 -11.49 10.92
CA ASP A 166 -4.54 -10.35 11.71
C ASP A 166 -4.64 -9.12 10.78
N ALA A 167 -5.84 -8.73 10.38
CA ALA A 167 -6.12 -7.66 9.44
C ALA A 167 -6.99 -6.58 10.07
N GLN A 168 -6.53 -5.33 10.05
CA GLN A 168 -7.23 -4.21 10.67
C GLN A 168 -7.26 -3.00 9.75
N THR A 169 -8.44 -2.39 9.63
CA THR A 169 -8.61 -1.07 8.99
C THR A 169 -9.58 -0.22 9.80
N SER A 170 -9.49 1.10 9.69
CA SER A 170 -10.53 1.97 10.24
C SER A 170 -11.61 2.25 9.19
N ASN A 171 -11.21 2.59 7.97
CA ASN A 171 -12.12 2.92 6.88
C ASN A 171 -11.76 2.11 5.64
N GLY A 172 -12.55 1.12 5.34
CA GLY A 172 -12.37 0.21 4.21
C GLY A 172 -12.88 -1.19 4.52
N GLY A 173 -13.09 -1.96 3.48
CA GLY A 173 -13.47 -3.36 3.61
C GLY A 173 -12.28 -4.25 3.97
N VAL A 174 -12.59 -5.40 4.57
CA VAL A 174 -11.61 -6.48 4.79
C VAL A 174 -12.11 -7.73 4.10
N THR A 175 -11.32 -8.24 3.18
CA THR A 175 -11.61 -9.50 2.46
C THR A 175 -10.49 -10.50 2.73
N ILE A 176 -10.83 -11.64 3.33
CA ILE A 176 -9.88 -12.71 3.62
C ILE A 176 -10.36 -14.01 2.97
N GLN A 177 -9.50 -14.64 2.21
CA GLN A 177 -9.68 -15.98 1.66
C GLN A 177 -8.51 -16.86 2.09
N ALA A 178 -8.74 -17.71 3.09
CA ALA A 178 -7.73 -18.61 3.61
C ALA A 178 -7.53 -19.84 2.70
N ALA A 179 -6.30 -20.28 2.51
CA ALA A 179 -5.99 -21.51 1.77
C ALA A 179 -6.16 -22.77 2.63
N THR A 180 -5.95 -22.64 3.93
CA THR A 180 -6.01 -23.71 4.92
C THR A 180 -6.77 -23.25 6.17
N PRO A 181 -7.34 -24.14 6.96
CA PRO A 181 -7.90 -23.77 8.26
C PRO A 181 -6.83 -23.12 9.16
N GLN A 182 -7.14 -21.93 9.69
CA GLN A 182 -6.20 -21.11 10.48
C GLN A 182 -6.92 -20.12 11.35
N ASP A 183 -6.20 -19.50 12.28
CA ASP A 183 -6.73 -18.40 13.08
C ASP A 183 -6.87 -17.15 12.22
N VAL A 184 -8.00 -16.47 12.34
CA VAL A 184 -8.25 -15.20 11.67
C VAL A 184 -8.77 -14.19 12.68
N ARG A 185 -8.10 -13.06 12.77
CA ARG A 185 -8.59 -11.85 13.42
C ARG A 185 -8.77 -10.78 12.37
N ALA A 186 -9.98 -10.23 12.26
CA ALA A 186 -10.26 -9.17 11.31
C ALA A 186 -11.16 -8.11 11.93
N HIS A 187 -10.74 -6.84 11.78
CA HIS A 187 -11.47 -5.71 12.34
C HIS A 187 -11.54 -4.56 11.33
N THR A 188 -12.75 -3.99 11.19
CA THR A 188 -12.95 -2.69 10.56
C THR A 188 -13.93 -1.84 11.37
N SER A 189 -13.76 -0.51 11.35
CA SER A 189 -14.78 0.36 11.94
C SER A 189 -15.86 0.73 10.92
N SER A 190 -15.46 0.95 9.66
CA SER A 190 -16.40 1.31 8.60
C SER A 190 -16.03 0.59 7.31
N GLY A 191 -16.82 -0.44 6.98
CA GLY A 191 -16.64 -1.26 5.78
C GLY A 191 -17.15 -2.68 5.99
N ASP A 192 -17.31 -3.38 4.90
CA ASP A 192 -17.72 -4.77 4.92
C ASP A 192 -16.56 -5.69 5.28
N LEU A 193 -16.86 -6.75 6.05
CA LEU A 193 -15.92 -7.78 6.42
C LEU A 193 -16.37 -9.11 5.83
N THR A 194 -15.60 -9.64 4.90
CA THR A 194 -15.84 -10.93 4.26
C THR A 194 -14.70 -11.90 4.51
N VAL A 195 -15.00 -13.03 5.11
CA VAL A 195 -14.01 -14.09 5.39
C VAL A 195 -14.47 -15.40 4.77
N THR A 196 -13.64 -16.00 3.92
CA THR A 196 -13.86 -17.31 3.32
C THR A 196 -12.88 -18.31 3.90
N MET A 197 -13.39 -19.36 4.54
CA MET A 197 -12.58 -20.36 5.26
C MET A 197 -12.85 -21.76 4.74
N PRO A 198 -11.83 -22.63 4.67
CA PRO A 198 -12.03 -24.07 4.46
C PRO A 198 -12.86 -24.68 5.59
N PRO A 199 -13.58 -25.80 5.35
CA PRO A 199 -14.32 -26.53 6.39
C PRO A 199 -13.41 -27.00 7.53
N ALA A 200 -13.73 -26.62 8.78
CA ALA A 200 -13.08 -27.06 10.01
C ALA A 200 -13.91 -26.68 11.23
N GLY A 201 -13.51 -27.11 12.44
CA GLY A 201 -14.06 -26.63 13.71
C GLY A 201 -13.44 -25.27 14.07
N TYR A 202 -14.30 -24.25 14.20
CA TYR A 202 -13.91 -22.89 14.55
C TYR A 202 -14.62 -22.41 15.81
N ARG A 203 -13.86 -21.81 16.72
CA ARG A 203 -14.39 -20.96 17.79
C ARG A 203 -14.64 -19.59 17.21
N ILE A 204 -15.89 -19.15 17.17
CA ILE A 204 -16.29 -17.96 16.41
C ILE A 204 -16.78 -16.87 17.36
N SER A 205 -16.07 -15.73 17.37
CA SER A 205 -16.58 -14.46 17.87
C SER A 205 -16.78 -13.56 16.65
N ALA A 206 -18.02 -13.21 16.38
CA ALA A 206 -18.37 -12.40 15.21
C ALA A 206 -19.34 -11.29 15.66
N ASP A 207 -18.86 -10.06 15.72
CA ASP A 207 -19.59 -8.91 16.24
C ASP A 207 -19.83 -7.87 15.14
N ASN A 208 -21.08 -7.46 15.01
CA ASN A 208 -21.50 -6.41 14.09
C ASN A 208 -22.49 -5.49 14.81
N THR A 209 -22.18 -4.18 14.80
CA THR A 209 -23.07 -3.21 15.45
C THR A 209 -24.15 -2.74 14.50
N ASN A 210 -23.79 -2.37 13.26
CA ASN A 210 -24.73 -1.85 12.25
C ASN A 210 -24.49 -2.54 10.91
N GLY A 211 -25.45 -3.35 10.48
CA GLY A 211 -25.42 -4.05 9.20
C GLY A 211 -25.79 -5.53 9.32
N ASP A 212 -25.77 -6.21 8.21
CA ASP A 212 -26.12 -7.64 8.16
C ASP A 212 -24.99 -8.52 8.69
N LYS A 213 -25.33 -9.58 9.42
CA LYS A 213 -24.40 -10.62 9.84
C LYS A 213 -24.81 -11.98 9.30
N LYS A 214 -23.91 -12.61 8.54
CA LYS A 214 -24.10 -13.94 7.95
C LYS A 214 -22.87 -14.80 8.22
N VAL A 215 -23.03 -15.88 9.01
CA VAL A 215 -21.96 -16.82 9.35
C VAL A 215 -22.37 -18.22 8.91
N ALA A 216 -21.64 -18.81 7.95
CA ALA A 216 -21.93 -20.11 7.39
C ALA A 216 -21.50 -21.28 8.28
N PHE A 217 -20.65 -21.05 9.28
CA PHE A 217 -20.21 -22.07 10.22
C PHE A 217 -20.99 -22.01 11.54
N LYS A 218 -21.17 -23.18 12.14
CA LYS A 218 -21.62 -23.27 13.53
C LYS A 218 -20.42 -23.03 14.44
N ASP A 219 -20.62 -22.24 15.50
CA ASP A 219 -19.60 -22.09 16.55
C ASP A 219 -19.32 -23.45 17.22
N ASP A 220 -18.04 -23.78 17.32
CA ASP A 220 -17.54 -24.98 17.99
C ASP A 220 -16.57 -24.55 19.10
N PRO A 221 -17.01 -24.54 20.36
CA PRO A 221 -16.16 -24.16 21.50
C PRO A 221 -14.90 -25.04 21.66
N ALA A 222 -14.91 -26.26 21.12
CA ALA A 222 -13.76 -27.16 21.09
C ALA A 222 -12.94 -27.03 19.82
N GLY A 223 -13.36 -26.18 18.89
CA GLY A 223 -12.68 -25.95 17.61
C GLY A 223 -11.23 -25.53 17.79
N ARG A 224 -10.37 -26.09 16.95
CA ARG A 224 -8.93 -25.82 17.00
C ARG A 224 -8.58 -24.38 16.64
N TYR A 225 -9.31 -23.80 15.70
CA TYR A 225 -9.02 -22.48 15.15
C TYR A 225 -9.98 -21.43 15.69
N ARG A 226 -9.54 -20.17 15.71
CA ARG A 226 -10.33 -19.04 16.18
C ARG A 226 -10.63 -18.07 15.06
N LEU A 227 -11.88 -17.65 14.94
CA LEU A 227 -12.32 -16.53 14.14
C LEU A 227 -12.77 -15.40 15.09
N ASP A 228 -12.04 -14.29 15.10
CA ASP A 228 -12.31 -13.09 15.90
C ASP A 228 -12.57 -11.92 14.94
N LEU A 229 -13.85 -11.66 14.68
CA LEU A 229 -14.29 -10.83 13.57
C LEU A 229 -15.18 -9.71 14.08
N SER A 230 -14.90 -8.46 13.72
CA SER A 230 -15.76 -7.35 14.11
C SER A 230 -15.81 -6.23 13.07
N THR A 231 -17.02 -5.68 12.88
CA THR A 231 -17.25 -4.43 12.16
C THR A 231 -18.25 -3.58 12.91
N THR A 232 -18.05 -2.26 12.92
CA THR A 232 -19.04 -1.37 13.55
C THR A 232 -20.11 -0.98 12.53
N ASN A 233 -19.72 -0.62 11.31
CA ASN A 233 -20.63 -0.20 10.25
C ASN A 233 -20.29 -0.94 8.95
N GLY A 234 -21.12 -1.87 8.54
CA GLY A 234 -20.95 -2.70 7.35
C GLY A 234 -21.48 -4.11 7.52
N ALA A 235 -21.48 -4.89 6.48
CA ALA A 235 -21.90 -6.29 6.54
C ALA A 235 -20.74 -7.19 7.00
N LEU A 236 -21.03 -8.17 7.88
CA LEU A 236 -20.11 -9.23 8.29
C LEU A 236 -20.54 -10.54 7.65
N THR A 237 -19.71 -11.09 6.80
CA THR A 237 -20.02 -12.34 6.10
C THR A 237 -18.90 -13.36 6.28
N VAL A 238 -19.21 -14.53 6.82
CA VAL A 238 -18.31 -15.69 6.84
C VAL A 238 -18.86 -16.75 5.92
N ARG A 239 -18.05 -17.22 4.98
CA ARG A 239 -18.42 -18.23 3.97
C ARG A 239 -17.56 -19.47 4.09
N SER A 240 -18.12 -20.64 3.72
CA SER A 240 -17.30 -21.82 3.49
C SER A 240 -16.66 -21.73 2.10
N ALA A 241 -15.37 -22.06 2.03
CA ALA A 241 -14.74 -22.36 0.76
C ALA A 241 -15.41 -23.65 0.21
N GLY A 242 -15.79 -23.61 -1.07
CA GLY A 242 -16.37 -24.76 -1.76
C GLY A 242 -15.36 -25.86 -1.99
#